data_e6e304d4b21dd577532180e593a75bfc
#
_entry.id   e6e304d4b21dd577532180e593a75bfc
#
_cell.length_a   1.000
_cell.length_b   1.000
_cell.length_c   1.000
_cell.angle_alpha   90.00
_cell.angle_beta   90.00
_cell.angle_gamma   90.00
#
_symmetry.space_group_name_H-M   'P 1'
#
loop_
_entity.id
_entity.type
_entity.pdbx_description
1 polymer ?
#
loop_
_entity_poly.entity_id
_entity_poly.type
_entity_poly.pdbx_seq_one_letter_code
_entity_poly.pdbx_strand_id
1 'polypeptide(L)'
;MLKSATIRVLAVSLSVFVNVIPFESTAFAISLPQPWESSTLLALPVEFNSVHTLSDATGLVEFSQTARLTVTSYNIHSCEGLDLRVKCDRIAAILGGTHADVIGLQEVRAGQAEEIARVLGFHVLFARADHVGGYEFGNAILSRFPIRRSDVYPLGVPHHEQRVCLHAEIAWPGDASAIHVFSVHLGQNETERRQQAERLASNSIVENPSFHNAPRVLLGDFNEKSRNGIVNQTLASFQCATGRSWTAFFPIVYLDRVYISSDLKFHDFHIYRTGRALIASDHAPISAVLLKATDTH
;
A
#
# COMPACT_ATOMS: atom_id res chain seq x y z
N MET A 1 6.58 -52.38 -16.93
CA MET A 1 5.80 -51.32 -17.61
C MET A 1 5.16 -50.44 -16.58
N LEU A 2 5.84 -49.38 -16.15
CA LEU A 2 5.30 -48.38 -15.25
C LEU A 2 4.85 -47.18 -16.09
N LYS A 3 3.57 -46.84 -16.03
CA LYS A 3 3.01 -45.65 -16.69
C LYS A 3 3.35 -44.40 -15.86
N SER A 4 4.10 -43.52 -16.46
CA SER A 4 4.38 -42.16 -15.96
C SER A 4 3.07 -41.37 -15.91
N ALA A 5 2.69 -40.88 -14.73
CA ALA A 5 1.60 -39.93 -14.54
C ALA A 5 2.17 -38.53 -14.59
N THR A 6 1.94 -37.84 -15.70
CA THR A 6 2.29 -36.44 -15.88
C THR A 6 1.23 -35.60 -15.18
N ILE A 7 1.60 -34.95 -14.06
CA ILE A 7 0.76 -33.93 -13.38
C ILE A 7 0.86 -32.65 -14.21
N ARG A 8 -0.20 -32.30 -14.93
CA ARG A 8 -0.35 -30.98 -15.57
C ARG A 8 -0.84 -30.00 -14.51
N VAL A 9 0.00 -29.08 -14.14
CA VAL A 9 -0.41 -27.89 -13.37
C VAL A 9 -1.18 -26.98 -14.33
N LEU A 10 -2.48 -26.90 -14.11
CA LEU A 10 -3.36 -25.99 -14.86
C LEU A 10 -3.07 -24.56 -14.37
N ALA A 11 -2.42 -23.76 -15.19
CA ALA A 11 -2.42 -22.31 -15.05
C ALA A 11 -3.79 -21.82 -15.52
N VAL A 12 -4.68 -21.48 -14.59
CA VAL A 12 -5.98 -20.87 -14.90
C VAL A 12 -5.76 -19.38 -15.06
N SER A 13 -5.42 -18.95 -16.27
CA SER A 13 -5.69 -17.57 -16.69
C SER A 13 -7.14 -17.57 -17.17
N LEU A 14 -8.04 -17.05 -16.34
CA LEU A 14 -9.46 -16.94 -16.70
C LEU A 14 -9.66 -15.69 -17.56
N SER A 15 -9.51 -15.82 -18.87
CA SER A 15 -10.02 -14.85 -19.84
C SER A 15 -11.51 -15.10 -20.00
N VAL A 16 -12.33 -14.29 -19.33
CA VAL A 16 -13.79 -14.35 -19.46
C VAL A 16 -14.17 -13.63 -20.76
N PHE A 17 -14.47 -14.41 -21.81
CA PHE A 17 -15.21 -13.93 -22.97
C PHE A 17 -16.68 -13.80 -22.58
N VAL A 18 -17.16 -12.56 -22.38
CA VAL A 18 -18.59 -12.27 -22.25
C VAL A 18 -19.16 -12.06 -23.64
N ASN A 19 -19.99 -12.98 -24.10
CA ASN A 19 -20.84 -12.78 -25.28
C ASN A 19 -21.92 -11.74 -24.95
N VAL A 20 -21.86 -10.60 -25.61
CA VAL A 20 -22.86 -9.53 -25.52
C VAL A 20 -24.05 -9.89 -26.40
N ILE A 21 -25.19 -10.21 -25.78
CA ILE A 21 -26.50 -10.23 -26.45
C ILE A 21 -27.06 -8.81 -26.37
N PRO A 22 -27.48 -8.18 -27.47
CA PRO A 22 -28.04 -6.82 -27.41
C PRO A 22 -29.46 -6.87 -26.82
N PHE A 23 -29.66 -6.11 -25.74
CA PHE A 23 -30.99 -5.83 -25.21
C PHE A 23 -31.37 -4.37 -25.55
N GLU A 24 -32.48 -4.20 -26.21
CA GLU A 24 -33.00 -2.89 -26.66
C GLU A 24 -33.35 -2.00 -25.47
N SER A 25 -32.96 -0.73 -25.59
CA SER A 25 -33.19 0.30 -24.59
C SER A 25 -34.57 0.93 -24.74
N THR A 26 -35.34 0.96 -23.66
CA THR A 26 -36.36 1.98 -23.45
C THR A 26 -35.88 2.94 -22.37
N ALA A 27 -35.64 4.17 -22.78
CA ALA A 27 -35.22 5.25 -21.92
C ALA A 27 -36.33 5.70 -20.98
N PHE A 28 -36.07 5.68 -19.67
CA PHE A 28 -36.79 6.52 -18.70
C PHE A 28 -35.75 7.48 -18.08
N ALA A 29 -35.89 8.76 -18.43
CA ALA A 29 -35.14 9.84 -17.84
C ALA A 29 -35.71 10.15 -16.45
N ILE A 30 -34.94 9.88 -15.39
CA ILE A 30 -35.17 10.42 -14.06
C ILE A 30 -34.06 11.45 -13.79
N SER A 31 -34.49 12.72 -13.76
CA SER A 31 -33.66 13.86 -13.35
C SER A 31 -33.38 13.75 -11.85
N LEU A 32 -32.12 13.61 -11.47
CA LEU A 32 -31.68 13.78 -10.09
C LEU A 32 -31.06 15.18 -9.94
N PRO A 33 -31.39 15.91 -8.86
CA PRO A 33 -30.82 17.23 -8.62
C PRO A 33 -29.38 17.13 -8.12
N GLN A 34 -28.51 17.96 -8.69
CA GLN A 34 -27.22 18.30 -8.08
C GLN A 34 -27.47 19.13 -6.81
N PRO A 35 -26.82 18.91 -5.68
CA PRO A 35 -25.83 19.86 -5.25
C PRO A 35 -24.68 19.25 -4.44
N TRP A 36 -23.48 19.60 -4.77
CA TRP A 36 -22.41 19.63 -3.78
C TRP A 36 -21.85 21.05 -3.74
N GLU A 37 -22.31 21.84 -2.83
CA GLU A 37 -21.64 23.04 -2.35
C GLU A 37 -21.24 22.81 -0.91
N SER A 38 -19.91 23.00 -0.68
CA SER A 38 -19.24 23.32 0.57
C SER A 38 -19.86 22.79 1.87
N SER A 39 -19.32 21.67 2.39
CA SER A 39 -19.48 21.32 3.80
C SER A 39 -18.22 21.71 4.56
N THR A 40 -18.35 22.77 5.33
CA THR A 40 -17.42 23.23 6.34
C THR A 40 -17.14 22.10 7.34
N LEU A 41 -15.87 21.71 7.47
CA LEU A 41 -15.41 20.78 8.50
C LEU A 41 -15.57 21.44 9.88
N LEU A 42 -16.57 20.99 10.64
CA LEU A 42 -16.64 21.25 12.09
C LEU A 42 -15.70 20.26 12.80
N ALA A 43 -14.52 20.77 13.16
CA ALA A 43 -13.63 20.09 14.09
C ALA A 43 -14.24 20.20 15.50
N LEU A 44 -14.63 19.08 16.09
CA LEU A 44 -14.95 19.02 17.51
C LEU A 44 -13.65 18.90 18.30
N PRO A 45 -13.43 19.73 19.33
CA PRO A 45 -12.27 19.61 20.19
C PRO A 45 -12.41 18.41 21.10
N VAL A 46 -11.43 17.50 21.09
CA VAL A 46 -11.26 16.48 22.13
C VAL A 46 -10.49 17.14 23.27
N GLU A 47 -11.17 17.40 24.38
CA GLU A 47 -10.55 17.87 25.62
C GLU A 47 -9.72 16.75 26.24
N PHE A 48 -8.42 16.98 26.37
CA PHE A 48 -7.53 16.19 27.22
C PHE A 48 -7.63 16.75 28.65
N ASN A 49 -8.30 16.03 29.54
CA ASN A 49 -8.30 16.36 30.96
C ASN A 49 -7.28 15.54 31.74
N SER A 50 -6.57 16.31 32.57
CA SER A 50 -5.85 15.97 33.80
C SER A 50 -4.49 15.24 33.68
N VAL A 51 -3.47 16.10 33.79
CA VAL A 51 -2.14 15.77 34.32
C VAL A 51 -2.26 15.53 35.83
N HIS A 52 -2.01 14.29 36.29
CA HIS A 52 -1.67 14.03 37.68
C HIS A 52 -0.16 14.11 37.84
N THR A 53 0.32 15.21 38.44
CA THR A 53 1.68 15.34 38.97
C THR A 53 1.82 14.47 40.21
N LEU A 54 2.61 13.41 40.13
CA LEU A 54 3.26 12.79 41.28
C LEU A 54 4.74 13.08 41.21
N SER A 55 5.18 13.99 42.07
CA SER A 55 6.60 14.19 42.37
C SER A 55 7.04 13.07 43.31
N ASP A 56 8.00 12.24 42.88
CA ASP A 56 9.00 11.70 43.78
C ASP A 56 10.25 11.28 42.97
N ALA A 57 11.35 11.74 43.50
CA ALA A 57 12.68 11.61 42.93
C ALA A 57 13.21 10.19 43.08
N THR A 58 13.53 9.55 41.94
CA THR A 58 14.64 8.60 41.84
C THR A 58 14.87 8.28 40.36
N GLY A 59 16.09 8.61 39.87
CA GLY A 59 16.73 8.00 38.72
C GLY A 59 15.93 7.90 37.43
N LEU A 60 15.74 9.02 36.71
CA LEU A 60 15.26 9.01 35.32
C LEU A 60 16.33 8.34 34.46
N VAL A 61 16.20 7.03 34.21
CA VAL A 61 16.71 6.43 33.00
C VAL A 61 15.79 6.95 31.89
N GLU A 62 16.20 8.00 31.20
CA GLU A 62 15.58 8.38 29.93
C GLU A 62 15.78 7.23 28.95
N PHE A 63 14.80 6.32 28.89
CA PHE A 63 14.61 5.54 27.69
C PHE A 63 14.14 6.53 26.62
N SER A 64 15.09 7.06 25.86
CA SER A 64 14.80 7.63 24.56
C SER A 64 14.10 6.52 23.78
N GLN A 65 12.77 6.49 23.80
CA GLN A 65 11.99 5.63 22.92
C GLN A 65 12.22 6.16 21.51
N THR A 66 13.20 5.54 20.85
CA THR A 66 13.43 5.80 19.42
C THR A 66 12.08 5.61 18.71
N ALA A 67 11.52 6.70 18.21
CA ALA A 67 10.19 6.66 17.59
C ALA A 67 10.19 5.63 16.47
N ARG A 68 9.31 4.64 16.57
CA ARG A 68 9.15 3.55 15.61
C ARG A 68 8.01 3.88 14.67
N LEU A 69 8.13 3.46 13.43
CA LEU A 69 7.06 3.52 12.44
C LEU A 69 6.85 2.13 11.84
N THR A 70 5.64 1.61 11.95
CA THR A 70 5.27 0.36 11.29
C THR A 70 4.56 0.66 9.99
N VAL A 71 5.11 0.19 8.87
CA VAL A 71 4.51 0.32 7.54
C VAL A 71 4.06 -1.04 7.02
N THR A 72 2.90 -1.09 6.37
CA THR A 72 2.36 -2.32 5.78
C THR A 72 2.01 -2.09 4.30
N SER A 73 2.36 -3.04 3.44
CA SER A 73 1.89 -3.10 2.06
C SER A 73 0.97 -4.30 1.87
N TYR A 74 -0.14 -4.10 1.15
CA TYR A 74 -1.08 -5.16 0.86
C TYR A 74 -1.82 -4.93 -0.47
N ASN A 75 -1.56 -5.78 -1.46
CA ASN A 75 -2.44 -5.90 -2.62
C ASN A 75 -3.69 -6.66 -2.17
N ILE A 76 -4.84 -5.99 -2.16
CA ILE A 76 -6.09 -6.51 -1.57
C ILE A 76 -7.04 -7.14 -2.59
N HIS A 77 -6.63 -7.22 -3.87
CA HIS A 77 -7.42 -7.81 -4.94
C HIS A 77 -8.90 -7.36 -4.91
N SER A 78 -9.14 -6.04 -4.84
CA SER A 78 -10.48 -5.43 -4.71
C SER A 78 -11.33 -6.00 -3.55
N CYS A 79 -10.72 -6.39 -2.43
CA CYS A 79 -11.33 -7.09 -1.29
C CYS A 79 -11.91 -8.47 -1.65
N GLU A 80 -11.69 -8.99 -2.86
CA GLU A 80 -12.14 -10.31 -3.28
C GLU A 80 -11.14 -11.37 -2.83
N GLY A 81 -11.62 -12.30 -2.04
CA GLY A 81 -10.81 -13.40 -1.55
C GLY A 81 -10.81 -14.62 -2.47
N LEU A 82 -9.98 -15.61 -2.11
CA LEU A 82 -9.93 -16.90 -2.79
C LEU A 82 -11.27 -17.68 -2.70
N ASP A 83 -12.15 -17.25 -1.80
CA ASP A 83 -13.54 -17.74 -1.66
C ASP A 83 -14.53 -16.99 -2.57
N LEU A 84 -14.05 -16.15 -3.49
CA LEU A 84 -14.80 -15.32 -4.42
C LEU A 84 -15.80 -14.35 -3.73
N ARG A 85 -15.53 -14.00 -2.47
CA ARG A 85 -16.35 -13.05 -1.69
C ARG A 85 -15.62 -11.73 -1.52
N VAL A 86 -16.29 -10.65 -1.89
CA VAL A 86 -15.80 -9.29 -1.63
C VAL A 86 -16.13 -8.90 -0.19
N LYS A 87 -15.09 -8.71 0.65
CA LYS A 87 -15.23 -8.41 2.09
C LYS A 87 -14.15 -7.46 2.58
N CYS A 88 -14.45 -6.16 2.60
CA CYS A 88 -13.52 -5.15 3.11
C CYS A 88 -13.34 -5.21 4.63
N ASP A 89 -14.38 -5.65 5.38
CA ASP A 89 -14.29 -5.92 6.82
C ASP A 89 -13.21 -6.95 7.17
N ARG A 90 -13.07 -7.98 6.33
CA ARG A 90 -12.02 -9.00 6.46
C ARG A 90 -10.62 -8.40 6.25
N ILE A 91 -10.45 -7.56 5.24
CA ILE A 91 -9.19 -6.85 4.98
C ILE A 91 -8.86 -5.91 6.14
N ALA A 92 -9.84 -5.11 6.60
CA ALA A 92 -9.65 -4.20 7.74
C ALA A 92 -9.25 -4.95 9.02
N ALA A 93 -9.87 -6.10 9.31
CA ALA A 93 -9.51 -6.92 10.47
C ALA A 93 -8.07 -7.49 10.39
N ILE A 94 -7.61 -7.90 9.20
CA ILE A 94 -6.23 -8.34 8.98
C ILE A 94 -5.27 -7.18 9.21
N LEU A 95 -5.54 -6.02 8.59
CA LEU A 95 -4.71 -4.82 8.71
C LEU A 95 -4.64 -4.30 10.14
N GLY A 96 -5.76 -4.34 10.89
CA GLY A 96 -5.76 -4.02 12.32
C GLY A 96 -4.81 -4.88 13.13
N GLY A 97 -4.68 -6.17 12.77
CA GLY A 97 -3.74 -7.11 13.40
C GLY A 97 -2.27 -6.87 13.05
N THR A 98 -1.94 -6.05 12.04
CA THR A 98 -0.56 -5.71 11.71
C THR A 98 0.02 -4.61 12.59
N HIS A 99 -0.83 -3.90 13.34
CA HIS A 99 -0.46 -2.72 14.13
C HIS A 99 0.28 -1.65 13.32
N ALA A 100 -0.02 -1.55 12.02
CA ALA A 100 0.60 -0.58 11.15
C ALA A 100 0.21 0.85 11.51
N ASP A 101 1.14 1.78 11.28
CA ASP A 101 0.92 3.22 11.38
C ASP A 101 0.60 3.81 10.00
N VAL A 102 1.20 3.22 8.95
CA VAL A 102 0.96 3.60 7.55
C VAL A 102 0.76 2.34 6.73
N ILE A 103 -0.24 2.35 5.85
CA ILE A 103 -0.62 1.22 5.01
C ILE A 103 -0.71 1.67 3.56
N GLY A 104 0.00 0.98 2.66
CA GLY A 104 -0.20 1.09 1.22
C GLY A 104 -1.07 -0.06 0.72
N LEU A 105 -2.15 0.27 0.04
CA LEU A 105 -3.04 -0.71 -0.60
C LEU A 105 -2.88 -0.64 -2.11
N GLN A 106 -2.91 -1.80 -2.75
CA GLN A 106 -2.94 -1.94 -4.20
C GLN A 106 -4.21 -2.69 -4.62
N GLU A 107 -4.61 -2.52 -5.86
CA GLU A 107 -5.85 -3.06 -6.43
C GLU A 107 -7.09 -2.73 -5.59
N VAL A 108 -7.18 -1.50 -5.12
CA VAL A 108 -8.25 -1.00 -4.26
C VAL A 108 -9.14 -0.03 -5.04
N ARG A 109 -10.44 0.01 -4.73
CA ARG A 109 -11.39 1.02 -5.18
C ARG A 109 -11.50 2.13 -4.14
N ALA A 110 -11.83 3.36 -4.55
CA ALA A 110 -11.96 4.50 -3.63
C ALA A 110 -12.84 4.19 -2.40
N GLY A 111 -14.07 3.73 -2.63
CA GLY A 111 -14.99 3.39 -1.54
C GLY A 111 -14.52 2.25 -0.63
N GLN A 112 -13.73 1.30 -1.16
CA GLN A 112 -13.11 0.24 -0.35
C GLN A 112 -12.01 0.81 0.55
N ALA A 113 -11.16 1.71 0.01
CA ALA A 113 -10.12 2.37 0.80
C ALA A 113 -10.72 3.21 1.93
N GLU A 114 -11.79 3.96 1.65
CA GLU A 114 -12.54 4.75 2.63
C GLU A 114 -13.18 3.88 3.71
N GLU A 115 -13.81 2.76 3.35
CA GLU A 115 -14.41 1.81 4.28
C GLU A 115 -13.34 1.22 5.23
N ILE A 116 -12.23 0.75 4.69
CA ILE A 116 -11.13 0.18 5.47
C ILE A 116 -10.54 1.25 6.41
N ALA A 117 -10.28 2.46 5.90
CA ALA A 117 -9.73 3.57 6.69
C ALA A 117 -10.66 3.97 7.84
N ARG A 118 -11.98 4.04 7.58
CA ARG A 118 -12.99 4.33 8.61
C ARG A 118 -13.00 3.28 9.72
N VAL A 119 -12.89 1.99 9.39
CA VAL A 119 -12.83 0.91 10.40
C VAL A 119 -11.57 1.01 11.25
N LEU A 120 -10.43 1.39 10.63
CA LEU A 120 -9.15 1.52 11.32
C LEU A 120 -8.99 2.85 12.07
N GLY A 121 -9.83 3.85 11.78
CA GLY A 121 -9.68 5.23 12.28
C GLY A 121 -8.49 5.96 11.66
N PHE A 122 -8.20 5.72 10.39
CA PHE A 122 -7.05 6.27 9.66
C PHE A 122 -7.47 7.36 8.67
N HIS A 123 -6.56 8.29 8.41
CA HIS A 123 -6.63 9.16 7.24
C HIS A 123 -6.42 8.33 5.97
N VAL A 124 -7.02 8.74 4.85
CA VAL A 124 -6.94 8.02 3.58
C VAL A 124 -6.67 8.94 2.41
N LEU A 125 -5.80 8.49 1.51
CA LEU A 125 -5.62 9.01 0.16
C LEU A 125 -5.86 7.89 -0.83
N PHE A 126 -6.49 8.21 -1.94
CA PHE A 126 -6.68 7.29 -3.07
C PHE A 126 -6.19 7.95 -4.35
N ALA A 127 -5.47 7.20 -5.18
CA ALA A 127 -5.09 7.58 -6.53
C ALA A 127 -5.59 6.54 -7.53
N ARG A 128 -6.44 6.99 -8.45
CA ARG A 128 -6.87 6.15 -9.56
C ARG A 128 -5.69 5.85 -10.47
N ALA A 129 -5.48 4.57 -10.77
CA ALA A 129 -4.55 4.12 -11.79
C ALA A 129 -5.27 3.87 -13.11
N ASP A 130 -6.30 3.04 -13.10
CA ASP A 130 -7.01 2.64 -14.32
C ASP A 130 -8.52 2.49 -14.07
N HIS A 131 -9.25 2.17 -15.16
CA HIS A 131 -10.68 1.94 -15.15
C HIS A 131 -10.98 0.61 -15.84
N VAL A 132 -11.32 -0.40 -15.07
CA VAL A 132 -11.57 -1.76 -15.55
C VAL A 132 -12.97 -2.22 -15.15
N GLY A 133 -13.72 -2.76 -16.12
CA GLY A 133 -15.05 -3.31 -15.86
C GLY A 133 -16.07 -2.31 -15.30
N GLY A 134 -15.93 -1.01 -15.61
CA GLY A 134 -16.83 0.03 -15.09
C GLY A 134 -16.44 0.56 -13.71
N TYR A 135 -15.33 0.11 -13.12
CA TYR A 135 -14.87 0.54 -11.81
C TYR A 135 -13.48 1.18 -11.88
N GLU A 136 -13.31 2.27 -11.14
CA GLU A 136 -11.99 2.87 -10.91
C GLU A 136 -11.25 2.06 -9.86
N PHE A 137 -10.01 1.68 -10.16
CA PHE A 137 -9.14 1.06 -9.19
C PHE A 137 -7.73 1.67 -9.24
N GLY A 138 -6.98 1.51 -8.16
CA GLY A 138 -5.67 2.12 -8.04
C GLY A 138 -4.98 1.78 -6.75
N ASN A 139 -4.24 2.76 -6.23
CA ASN A 139 -3.49 2.65 -5.00
C ASN A 139 -4.10 3.56 -3.92
N ALA A 140 -3.97 3.13 -2.65
CA ALA A 140 -4.30 4.00 -1.52
C ALA A 140 -3.16 4.04 -0.50
N ILE A 141 -3.10 5.13 0.25
CA ILE A 141 -2.29 5.25 1.46
C ILE A 141 -3.23 5.57 2.61
N LEU A 142 -3.21 4.72 3.64
CA LEU A 142 -3.90 4.95 4.89
C LEU A 142 -2.86 5.30 5.96
N SER A 143 -3.14 6.30 6.79
CA SER A 143 -2.21 6.75 7.83
C SER A 143 -2.92 7.00 9.14
N ARG A 144 -2.33 6.52 10.25
CA ARG A 144 -2.72 6.89 11.61
C ARG A 144 -2.43 8.37 11.89
N PHE A 145 -1.42 8.92 11.24
CA PHE A 145 -0.97 10.29 11.43
C PHE A 145 -1.49 11.21 10.33
N PRO A 146 -1.58 12.53 10.59
CA PRO A 146 -2.03 13.49 9.60
C PRO A 146 -1.17 13.46 8.34
N ILE A 147 -1.83 13.50 7.18
CA ILE A 147 -1.21 13.62 5.88
C ILE A 147 -1.15 15.11 5.55
N ARG A 148 0.08 15.63 5.37
CA ARG A 148 0.33 17.07 5.16
C ARG A 148 0.24 17.46 3.69
N ARG A 149 0.70 16.57 2.82
CA ARG A 149 0.78 16.79 1.37
C ARG A 149 0.64 15.48 0.63
N SER A 150 0.16 15.55 -0.61
CA SER A 150 0.09 14.38 -1.49
C SER A 150 0.33 14.78 -2.95
N ASP A 151 0.91 13.86 -3.72
CA ASP A 151 1.09 13.98 -5.16
C ASP A 151 0.81 12.64 -5.83
N VAL A 152 0.43 12.67 -7.10
CA VAL A 152 0.22 11.46 -7.92
C VAL A 152 1.09 11.55 -9.15
N TYR A 153 1.95 10.57 -9.35
CA TYR A 153 2.88 10.51 -10.48
C TYR A 153 2.46 9.40 -11.45
N PRO A 154 2.17 9.74 -12.73
CA PRO A 154 1.85 8.73 -13.73
C PRO A 154 3.07 7.84 -14.02
N LEU A 155 2.87 6.53 -13.94
CA LEU A 155 3.87 5.51 -14.34
C LEU A 155 3.44 4.75 -15.59
N GLY A 156 2.30 5.10 -16.20
CA GLY A 156 1.74 4.39 -17.35
C GLY A 156 2.72 4.27 -18.51
N VAL A 157 2.71 3.12 -19.16
CA VAL A 157 3.44 2.82 -20.38
C VAL A 157 2.42 2.66 -21.52
N PRO A 158 2.62 3.22 -22.72
CA PRO A 158 1.68 3.09 -23.82
C PRO A 158 1.31 1.63 -24.10
N HIS A 159 0.02 1.38 -24.34
CA HIS A 159 -0.54 0.05 -24.64
C HIS A 159 -0.53 -0.96 -23.48
N HIS A 160 -0.26 -0.50 -22.25
CA HIS A 160 -0.35 -1.27 -21.03
C HIS A 160 -1.38 -0.66 -20.06
N GLU A 161 -1.74 -1.42 -19.04
CA GLU A 161 -2.56 -0.89 -17.94
C GLU A 161 -1.90 0.34 -17.32
N GLN A 162 -2.72 1.33 -16.98
CA GLN A 162 -2.20 2.54 -16.37
C GLN A 162 -1.77 2.27 -14.93
N ARG A 163 -0.60 2.77 -14.58
CA ARG A 163 -0.01 2.65 -13.24
C ARG A 163 0.32 4.03 -12.71
N VAL A 164 0.24 4.17 -11.39
CA VAL A 164 0.58 5.43 -10.69
C VAL A 164 1.44 5.14 -9.48
N CYS A 165 2.24 6.14 -9.11
CA CYS A 165 2.85 6.24 -7.80
C CYS A 165 2.06 7.27 -7.00
N LEU A 166 1.46 6.87 -5.88
CA LEU A 166 0.82 7.75 -4.92
C LEU A 166 1.82 8.12 -3.84
N HIS A 167 2.05 9.42 -3.66
CA HIS A 167 2.92 9.99 -2.64
C HIS A 167 2.10 10.64 -1.53
N ALA A 168 2.56 10.49 -0.29
CA ALA A 168 2.08 11.19 0.88
C ALA A 168 3.25 11.68 1.75
N GLU A 169 3.19 12.95 2.16
CA GLU A 169 4.00 13.48 3.24
C GLU A 169 3.23 13.31 4.55
N ILE A 170 3.76 12.50 5.47
CA ILE A 170 3.10 12.11 6.72
C ILE A 170 3.92 12.63 7.89
N ALA A 171 3.27 13.10 8.96
CA ALA A 171 3.93 13.47 10.20
C ALA A 171 4.66 12.25 10.81
N TRP A 172 5.92 12.39 11.20
CA TRP A 172 6.63 11.35 11.95
C TRP A 172 6.10 11.29 13.40
N PRO A 173 5.87 10.10 13.98
CA PRO A 173 5.36 10.00 15.35
C PRO A 173 6.30 10.63 16.38
N GLY A 174 5.75 11.56 17.19
CA GLY A 174 6.48 12.19 18.30
C GLY A 174 7.50 13.26 17.92
N ASP A 175 7.50 13.73 16.67
CA ASP A 175 8.49 14.64 16.14
C ASP A 175 7.84 15.60 15.12
N ALA A 176 8.41 16.78 14.95
CA ALA A 176 7.95 17.77 13.96
C ALA A 176 8.35 17.39 12.53
N SER A 177 9.22 16.39 12.34
CA SER A 177 9.68 15.95 11.03
C SER A 177 8.57 15.25 10.24
N ALA A 178 8.82 15.04 8.96
CA ALA A 178 7.94 14.30 8.08
C ALA A 178 8.64 13.04 7.55
N ILE A 179 7.84 12.14 6.99
CA ILE A 179 8.28 11.01 6.18
C ILE A 179 7.53 11.04 4.86
N HIS A 180 8.23 10.78 3.77
CA HIS A 180 7.64 10.63 2.45
C HIS A 180 7.35 9.14 2.19
N VAL A 181 6.08 8.82 1.97
CA VAL A 181 5.61 7.46 1.68
C VAL A 181 5.09 7.41 0.26
N PHE A 182 5.56 6.42 -0.49
CA PHE A 182 5.18 6.16 -1.88
C PHE A 182 4.54 4.79 -1.99
N SER A 183 3.29 4.72 -2.47
CA SER A 183 2.58 3.47 -2.75
C SER A 183 2.53 3.24 -4.25
N VAL A 184 2.96 2.06 -4.70
CA VAL A 184 3.03 1.68 -6.11
C VAL A 184 2.41 0.32 -6.38
N HIS A 185 1.94 0.14 -7.61
CA HIS A 185 1.66 -1.16 -8.21
C HIS A 185 2.22 -1.13 -9.64
N LEU A 186 3.31 -1.87 -9.89
CA LEU A 186 3.98 -1.88 -11.18
C LEU A 186 3.39 -2.94 -12.12
N GLY A 187 3.74 -2.86 -13.39
CA GLY A 187 3.26 -3.78 -14.42
C GLY A 187 3.83 -5.19 -14.32
N GLN A 188 3.12 -6.15 -14.89
CA GLN A 188 3.50 -7.56 -14.87
C GLN A 188 4.60 -7.91 -15.87
N ASN A 189 4.77 -7.10 -16.93
CA ASN A 189 5.78 -7.30 -17.95
C ASN A 189 7.12 -6.68 -17.53
N GLU A 190 8.25 -7.37 -17.76
CA GLU A 190 9.58 -6.88 -17.36
C GLU A 190 9.98 -5.59 -18.05
N THR A 191 9.69 -5.45 -19.35
CA THR A 191 10.01 -4.22 -20.10
C THR A 191 9.22 -3.03 -19.56
N GLU A 192 7.95 -3.24 -19.23
CA GLU A 192 7.09 -2.25 -18.60
C GLU A 192 7.63 -1.87 -17.22
N ARG A 193 7.94 -2.86 -16.37
CA ARG A 193 8.52 -2.61 -15.03
C ARG A 193 9.84 -1.85 -15.09
N ARG A 194 10.69 -2.14 -16.05
CA ARG A 194 11.95 -1.40 -16.23
C ARG A 194 11.69 0.10 -16.45
N GLN A 195 10.82 0.44 -17.39
CA GLN A 195 10.48 1.84 -17.67
C GLN A 195 9.82 2.52 -16.47
N GLN A 196 8.95 1.81 -15.78
CA GLN A 196 8.27 2.30 -14.57
C GLN A 196 9.25 2.49 -13.40
N ALA A 197 10.18 1.56 -13.20
CA ALA A 197 11.20 1.66 -12.16
C ALA A 197 12.18 2.81 -12.43
N GLU A 198 12.62 2.98 -13.67
CA GLU A 198 13.48 4.10 -14.10
C GLU A 198 12.79 5.45 -13.88
N ARG A 199 11.49 5.55 -14.21
CA ARG A 199 10.69 6.74 -13.96
C ARG A 199 10.51 6.98 -12.45
N LEU A 200 10.23 5.94 -11.69
CA LEU A 200 10.08 6.01 -10.23
C LEU A 200 11.37 6.48 -9.55
N ALA A 201 12.53 5.96 -9.97
CA ALA A 201 13.85 6.34 -9.45
C ALA A 201 14.35 7.72 -9.92
N SER A 202 13.58 8.44 -10.74
CA SER A 202 14.00 9.73 -11.28
C SER A 202 13.98 10.85 -10.24
N ASN A 203 14.72 11.93 -10.52
CA ASN A 203 14.70 13.17 -9.74
C ASN A 203 13.33 13.89 -9.71
N SER A 204 12.38 13.42 -10.47
CA SER A 204 11.01 13.96 -10.46
C SER A 204 10.08 13.23 -9.50
N ILE A 205 10.47 12.06 -8.98
CA ILE A 205 9.67 11.25 -8.05
C ILE A 205 10.49 10.97 -6.79
N VAL A 206 11.02 9.78 -6.59
CA VAL A 206 11.58 9.39 -5.29
C VAL A 206 12.95 10.01 -4.99
N GLU A 207 13.72 10.35 -6.01
CA GLU A 207 15.00 11.07 -5.88
C GLU A 207 14.84 12.59 -6.10
N ASN A 208 13.62 13.11 -5.94
CA ASN A 208 13.40 14.56 -5.97
C ASN A 208 14.18 15.24 -4.84
N PRO A 209 15.02 16.24 -5.15
CA PRO A 209 15.83 16.94 -4.14
C PRO A 209 15.02 17.54 -2.99
N SER A 210 13.75 17.90 -3.21
CA SER A 210 12.87 18.41 -2.16
C SER A 210 12.55 17.38 -1.06
N PHE A 211 12.78 16.09 -1.31
CA PHE A 211 12.54 15.01 -0.36
C PHE A 211 13.81 14.57 0.38
N HIS A 212 14.99 15.06 0.02
CA HIS A 212 16.26 14.57 0.56
C HIS A 212 16.47 14.91 2.04
N ASN A 213 15.72 15.88 2.57
CA ASN A 213 15.82 16.29 3.98
C ASN A 213 14.87 15.50 4.90
N ALA A 214 14.22 14.46 4.39
CA ALA A 214 13.29 13.63 5.15
C ALA A 214 13.37 12.16 4.71
N PRO A 215 13.13 11.21 5.64
CA PRO A 215 13.08 9.80 5.33
C PRO A 215 12.07 9.47 4.23
N ARG A 216 12.40 8.49 3.38
CA ARG A 216 11.56 8.02 2.27
C ARG A 216 11.31 6.53 2.40
N VAL A 217 10.05 6.14 2.19
CA VAL A 217 9.61 4.74 2.16
C VAL A 217 8.82 4.52 0.88
N LEU A 218 9.21 3.51 0.08
CA LEU A 218 8.40 3.03 -1.03
C LEU A 218 7.87 1.65 -0.64
N LEU A 219 6.59 1.43 -0.85
CA LEU A 219 5.95 0.15 -0.56
C LEU A 219 4.92 -0.17 -1.65
N GLY A 220 4.71 -1.44 -1.89
CA GLY A 220 3.74 -1.85 -2.91
C GLY A 220 3.99 -3.22 -3.48
N ASP A 221 3.17 -3.53 -4.49
CA ASP A 221 3.35 -4.64 -5.40
C ASP A 221 4.20 -4.18 -6.59
N PHE A 222 5.46 -4.60 -6.60
CA PHE A 222 6.40 -4.27 -7.67
C PHE A 222 6.35 -5.27 -8.82
N ASN A 223 5.53 -6.33 -8.73
CA ASN A 223 5.43 -7.41 -9.72
C ASN A 223 6.79 -8.04 -10.10
N GLU A 224 7.81 -7.84 -9.28
CA GLU A 224 9.18 -8.32 -9.49
C GLU A 224 9.35 -9.71 -8.85
N LYS A 225 9.35 -10.74 -9.69
CA LYS A 225 9.38 -12.14 -9.25
C LYS A 225 10.71 -12.56 -8.62
N SER A 226 11.79 -11.91 -9.01
CA SER A 226 13.15 -12.18 -8.51
C SER A 226 13.52 -11.25 -7.37
N ARG A 227 14.23 -11.77 -6.37
CA ARG A 227 14.74 -10.94 -5.27
C ARG A 227 15.67 -9.81 -5.74
N ASN A 228 16.47 -10.08 -6.76
CA ASN A 228 17.46 -9.17 -7.31
C ASN A 228 17.15 -8.79 -8.77
N GLY A 229 15.89 -8.61 -9.11
CA GLY A 229 15.46 -8.24 -10.45
C GLY A 229 15.71 -6.78 -10.79
N ILE A 230 15.16 -6.35 -11.92
CA ILE A 230 15.45 -5.03 -12.49
C ILE A 230 15.01 -3.87 -11.59
N VAL A 231 13.90 -4.04 -10.87
CA VAL A 231 13.39 -3.00 -9.95
C VAL A 231 14.38 -2.78 -8.81
N ASN A 232 14.88 -3.89 -8.20
CA ASN A 232 15.84 -3.79 -7.10
C ASN A 232 17.19 -3.21 -7.56
N GLN A 233 17.61 -3.48 -8.79
CA GLN A 233 18.82 -2.89 -9.38
C GLN A 233 18.65 -1.39 -9.63
N THR A 234 17.48 -0.97 -10.10
CA THR A 234 17.18 0.43 -10.41
C THR A 234 17.02 1.28 -9.12
N LEU A 235 16.48 0.68 -8.04
CA LEU A 235 16.33 1.33 -6.73
C LEU A 235 17.49 0.99 -5.77
N ALA A 236 18.69 0.76 -6.28
CA ALA A 236 19.84 0.31 -5.48
C ALA A 236 20.32 1.34 -4.43
N SER A 237 19.91 2.61 -4.52
CA SER A 237 20.14 3.63 -3.49
C SER A 237 19.30 3.41 -2.23
N PHE A 238 18.26 2.56 -2.30
CA PHE A 238 17.39 2.21 -1.17
C PHE A 238 17.72 0.83 -0.61
N GLN A 239 17.58 0.67 0.70
CA GLN A 239 17.57 -0.65 1.32
C GLN A 239 16.21 -1.32 1.07
N CYS A 240 16.20 -2.63 0.80
CA CYS A 240 14.99 -3.37 0.45
C CYS A 240 14.72 -4.52 1.40
N ALA A 241 13.49 -4.59 1.94
CA ALA A 241 12.94 -5.78 2.58
C ALA A 241 11.86 -6.39 1.68
N THR A 242 11.92 -7.70 1.49
CA THR A 242 10.98 -8.48 0.69
C THR A 242 10.94 -9.93 1.13
N GLY A 243 9.84 -10.60 0.83
CA GLY A 243 9.69 -12.03 1.04
C GLY A 243 8.71 -12.62 0.05
N ARG A 244 8.51 -13.93 0.09
CA ARG A 244 7.54 -14.60 -0.79
C ARG A 244 6.12 -14.28 -0.30
N SER A 245 5.42 -13.38 -0.96
CA SER A 245 4.09 -12.89 -0.58
C SER A 245 2.97 -13.41 -1.50
N TRP A 246 3.29 -13.84 -2.70
CA TRP A 246 2.36 -14.39 -3.69
C TRP A 246 2.68 -15.86 -3.99
N THR A 247 1.76 -16.78 -4.04
CA THR A 247 0.38 -16.66 -3.55
C THR A 247 0.34 -16.71 -2.04
N ALA A 248 -0.66 -16.09 -1.41
CA ALA A 248 -0.77 -16.06 0.06
C ALA A 248 -0.77 -17.46 0.66
N PHE A 249 -1.51 -18.41 0.03
CA PHE A 249 -1.63 -19.76 0.50
C PHE A 249 -0.38 -20.62 0.22
N PHE A 250 0.23 -20.48 -0.97
CA PHE A 250 1.44 -21.22 -1.36
C PHE A 250 2.48 -20.27 -1.97
N PRO A 251 3.26 -19.57 -1.12
CA PRO A 251 4.10 -18.45 -1.55
C PRO A 251 5.34 -18.91 -2.32
N ILE A 252 5.45 -18.45 -3.57
CA ILE A 252 6.53 -18.83 -4.49
C ILE A 252 7.36 -17.66 -5.02
N VAL A 253 6.80 -16.43 -5.05
CA VAL A 253 7.47 -15.26 -5.64
C VAL A 253 7.46 -14.03 -4.73
N TYR A 254 8.35 -13.07 -5.03
CA TYR A 254 8.69 -11.88 -4.23
C TYR A 254 8.07 -10.62 -4.85
N LEU A 255 6.75 -10.51 -4.93
CA LEU A 255 6.10 -9.40 -5.62
C LEU A 255 6.09 -8.12 -4.79
N ASP A 256 5.81 -8.26 -3.48
CA ASP A 256 5.64 -7.13 -2.58
C ASP A 256 6.96 -6.75 -1.90
N ARG A 257 7.22 -5.44 -1.78
CA ARG A 257 8.47 -4.91 -1.24
C ARG A 257 8.25 -3.66 -0.41
N VAL A 258 9.20 -3.44 0.51
CA VAL A 258 9.40 -2.16 1.20
C VAL A 258 10.83 -1.71 0.94
N TYR A 259 10.98 -0.52 0.37
CA TYR A 259 12.27 0.17 0.20
C TYR A 259 12.34 1.34 1.16
N ILE A 260 13.50 1.58 1.74
CA ILE A 260 13.75 2.70 2.65
C ILE A 260 15.03 3.45 2.27
N SER A 261 15.02 4.79 2.43
CA SER A 261 16.23 5.59 2.28
C SER A 261 17.23 5.34 3.43
N SER A 262 18.46 5.81 3.26
CA SER A 262 19.56 5.62 4.23
C SER A 262 19.30 6.23 5.62
N ASP A 263 18.34 7.19 5.71
CA ASP A 263 17.91 7.82 6.96
C ASP A 263 17.09 6.88 7.86
N LEU A 264 16.76 5.69 7.37
CA LEU A 264 15.97 4.68 8.06
C LEU A 264 16.75 3.37 8.20
N LYS A 265 16.36 2.57 9.18
CA LYS A 265 16.82 1.18 9.38
C LYS A 265 15.62 0.26 9.55
N PHE A 266 15.66 -0.91 8.94
CA PHE A 266 14.75 -2.00 9.27
C PHE A 266 15.05 -2.52 10.68
N HIS A 267 14.07 -2.50 11.56
CA HIS A 267 14.13 -3.14 12.88
C HIS A 267 13.55 -4.54 12.80
N ASP A 268 12.45 -4.71 12.05
CA ASP A 268 11.76 -5.98 11.88
C ASP A 268 11.04 -6.04 10.54
N PHE A 269 10.74 -7.27 10.04
CA PHE A 269 9.99 -7.50 8.81
C PHE A 269 9.16 -8.77 8.91
N HIS A 270 7.86 -8.65 8.68
CA HIS A 270 6.91 -9.75 8.77
C HIS A 270 6.09 -9.92 7.49
N ILE A 271 5.70 -11.17 7.23
CA ILE A 271 4.71 -11.53 6.22
C ILE A 271 3.57 -12.25 6.92
N TYR A 272 2.37 -11.69 6.87
CA TYR A 272 1.21 -12.24 7.58
C TYR A 272 0.54 -13.34 6.76
N ARG A 273 0.76 -14.59 7.15
CA ARG A 273 0.24 -15.80 6.48
C ARG A 273 -0.57 -16.66 7.42
N THR A 274 -1.36 -16.07 8.28
CA THR A 274 -2.15 -16.81 9.28
C THR A 274 -3.63 -16.54 9.14
N GLY A 275 -4.44 -17.55 9.48
CA GLY A 275 -5.88 -17.42 9.58
C GLY A 275 -6.53 -16.86 8.31
N ARG A 276 -7.24 -15.73 8.46
CA ARG A 276 -8.01 -15.10 7.37
C ARG A 276 -7.15 -14.51 6.26
N ALA A 277 -5.88 -14.16 6.54
CA ALA A 277 -4.98 -13.58 5.55
C ALA A 277 -4.68 -14.55 4.39
N LEU A 278 -4.73 -15.86 4.63
CA LEU A 278 -4.50 -16.87 3.60
C LEU A 278 -5.56 -16.91 2.50
N ILE A 279 -6.75 -16.39 2.77
CA ILE A 279 -7.90 -16.47 1.85
C ILE A 279 -8.47 -15.10 1.49
N ALA A 280 -7.97 -14.03 2.07
CA ALA A 280 -8.54 -12.70 1.92
C ALA A 280 -8.13 -11.99 0.62
N SER A 281 -6.98 -12.35 0.08
CA SER A 281 -6.41 -11.92 -1.19
C SER A 281 -5.51 -13.04 -1.70
N ASP A 282 -5.09 -12.99 -2.94
CA ASP A 282 -4.02 -13.85 -3.49
C ASP A 282 -2.62 -13.40 -3.05
N HIS A 283 -2.47 -12.20 -2.49
CA HIS A 283 -1.28 -11.72 -1.80
C HIS A 283 -1.37 -11.86 -0.28
N ALA A 284 -0.22 -11.97 0.39
CA ALA A 284 -0.10 -11.84 1.84
C ALA A 284 0.42 -10.44 2.19
N PRO A 285 -0.14 -9.76 3.23
CA PRO A 285 0.39 -8.48 3.68
C PRO A 285 1.82 -8.63 4.18
N ILE A 286 2.65 -7.63 3.84
CA ILE A 286 4.01 -7.49 4.37
C ILE A 286 4.09 -6.25 5.24
N SER A 287 4.80 -6.35 6.37
CA SER A 287 5.03 -5.21 7.28
C SER A 287 6.49 -5.06 7.62
N ALA A 288 6.93 -3.81 7.77
CA ALA A 288 8.25 -3.47 8.27
C ALA A 288 8.14 -2.50 9.44
N VAL A 289 8.92 -2.76 10.49
CA VAL A 289 9.14 -1.82 11.60
C VAL A 289 10.41 -1.03 11.31
N LEU A 290 10.28 0.29 11.26
CA LEU A 290 11.32 1.21 10.87
C LEU A 290 11.76 2.07 12.06
N LEU A 291 13.05 2.35 12.13
CA LEU A 291 13.67 3.31 13.04
C LEU A 291 14.39 4.38 12.22
N LYS A 292 14.49 5.61 12.72
CA LYS A 292 15.44 6.57 12.17
C LYS A 292 16.88 6.05 12.35
N ALA A 293 17.68 6.16 11.31
CA ALA A 293 19.11 5.95 11.46
C ALA A 293 19.62 7.07 12.37
N THR A 294 20.07 6.71 13.57
CA THR A 294 20.81 7.66 14.42
C THR A 294 22.16 7.91 13.75
N ASP A 295 22.54 9.18 13.59
CA ASP A 295 23.90 9.50 13.23
C ASP A 295 24.82 8.88 14.30
N THR A 296 25.54 7.84 13.92
CA THR A 296 26.67 7.35 14.73
C THR A 296 27.81 8.33 14.49
N HIS A 297 27.92 9.32 15.36
CA HIS A 297 29.13 10.15 15.47
C HIS A 297 30.30 9.31 15.95
#